data_08f4e12338987669ca430e79a00a350a
#
_entry.id   08f4e12338987669ca430e79a00a350a
#
_cell.length_a   1.000
_cell.length_b   1.000
_cell.length_c   1.000
_cell.angle_alpha   90.00
_cell.angle_beta   90.00
_cell.angle_gamma   90.00
#
_symmetry.space_group_name_H-M   'P 1'
#
loop_
_entity.id
_entity.type
_entity.pdbx_description
1 polymer ?
#
loop_
_entity_poly.entity_id
_entity_poly.type
_entity_poly.pdbx_seq_one_letter_code
_entity_poly.pdbx_strand_id
1 'polypeptide(L)'
;MSGVTKHIYDHEIRDIISMWNMQLKSIQELLPKGYKNEDIVEMLKHFYPHEWYSVEVKYWYYNKKDKYLKKHFGKTRYNMKKPENLLLTCGEYKKIMSADRKKMHDSNYLEKKSSELSELLWNKRKPKIEKINKKIEQAKSRTQQMTPEYVDQLMGFYDRKNTSQKDKMYILLELQKYYSFKIIEFFFKLNDTELNKQLRWLAFKHLQSFNYQPRARRQKYMQVHTKNKKRKHYLTKIYPEEKYDIPKTPTELQYRIENAKEQKIKSYDFFISHSYKDSDYVQKLIGFENRQGKNIFCDWINDSDYLKRNLLCNATLKVLEKRMEQSKSLLFVDSDYSRHSIWCRYELNYFKELGKTMYIISKEDIQNGKFAIRPFTEEWYLDSHYKRMVLLESEKVLS
;
A
#
# COMPACT_ATOMS: atom_id res chain seq x y z
N MET A 1 -9.31 33.59 3.03
CA MET A 1 -8.95 32.65 4.10
C MET A 1 -8.37 31.38 3.49
N SER A 2 -7.21 30.93 3.95
CA SER A 2 -6.63 29.66 3.49
C SER A 2 -7.49 28.50 4.02
N GLY A 3 -7.96 27.61 3.14
CA GLY A 3 -8.71 26.43 3.55
C GLY A 3 -7.82 25.44 4.31
N VAL A 4 -8.46 24.50 5.03
CA VAL A 4 -7.78 23.47 5.87
C VAL A 4 -6.65 22.75 5.12
N THR A 5 -6.87 22.40 3.86
CA THR A 5 -5.87 21.69 3.03
C THR A 5 -4.63 22.55 2.74
N LYS A 6 -4.76 23.87 2.61
CA LYS A 6 -3.62 24.79 2.48
C LYS A 6 -2.83 24.85 3.78
N HIS A 7 -3.50 24.88 4.92
CA HIS A 7 -2.85 24.86 6.23
C HIS A 7 -2.04 23.56 6.45
N ILE A 8 -2.60 22.40 6.06
CA ILE A 8 -1.88 21.13 6.09
C ILE A 8 -0.62 21.20 5.22
N TYR A 9 -0.74 21.70 3.99
CA TYR A 9 0.38 21.89 3.08
C TYR A 9 1.48 22.77 3.68
N ASP A 10 1.12 23.93 4.24
CA ASP A 10 2.08 24.86 4.83
C ASP A 10 2.82 24.23 6.03
N HIS A 11 2.16 23.36 6.78
CA HIS A 11 2.81 22.54 7.82
C HIS A 11 3.77 21.51 7.25
N GLU A 12 3.39 20.82 6.20
CA GLU A 12 4.25 19.82 5.55
C GLU A 12 5.52 20.47 4.98
N ILE A 13 5.40 21.63 4.37
CA ILE A 13 6.58 22.37 3.87
C ILE A 13 7.52 22.74 5.02
N ARG A 14 6.99 23.23 6.14
CA ARG A 14 7.82 23.54 7.31
C ARG A 14 8.52 22.32 7.87
N ASP A 15 7.83 21.19 7.93
CA ASP A 15 8.40 19.92 8.38
C ASP A 15 9.52 19.42 7.45
N ILE A 16 9.34 19.57 6.12
CA ILE A 16 10.35 19.22 5.12
C ILE A 16 11.59 20.11 5.29
N ILE A 17 11.41 21.42 5.40
CA ILE A 17 12.52 22.36 5.58
C ILE A 17 13.27 22.07 6.88
N SER A 18 12.55 21.82 7.97
CA SER A 18 13.17 21.45 9.25
C SER A 18 13.96 20.15 9.17
N MET A 19 13.43 19.15 8.48
CA MET A 19 14.09 17.87 8.23
C MET A 19 15.39 18.06 7.46
N TRP A 20 15.34 18.79 6.34
CA TRP A 20 16.52 19.03 5.52
C TRP A 20 17.58 19.89 6.23
N ASN A 21 17.18 20.87 7.01
CA ASN A 21 18.14 21.64 7.82
C ASN A 21 18.94 20.72 8.79
N MET A 22 18.29 19.73 9.40
CA MET A 22 18.99 18.76 10.24
C MET A 22 19.92 17.83 9.44
N GLN A 23 19.47 17.39 8.26
CA GLN A 23 20.24 16.50 7.39
C GLN A 23 21.46 17.23 6.80
N LEU A 24 21.29 18.48 6.37
CA LEU A 24 22.36 19.33 5.86
C LEU A 24 23.47 19.52 6.90
N LYS A 25 23.11 19.74 8.17
CA LYS A 25 24.09 19.79 9.26
C LYS A 25 24.89 18.51 9.41
N SER A 26 24.26 17.36 9.12
CA SER A 26 24.93 16.05 9.24
C SER A 26 25.88 15.76 8.09
N ILE A 27 25.68 16.35 6.92
CA ILE A 27 26.49 16.08 5.73
C ILE A 27 27.50 17.20 5.40
N GLN A 28 27.39 18.37 6.03
CA GLN A 28 28.19 19.54 5.65
C GLN A 28 29.72 19.32 5.72
N GLU A 29 30.19 18.49 6.68
CA GLU A 29 31.63 18.17 6.83
C GLU A 29 32.10 17.03 5.92
N LEU A 30 31.14 16.37 5.23
CA LEU A 30 31.40 15.26 4.32
C LEU A 30 31.54 15.76 2.86
N LEU A 31 31.16 17.00 2.59
CA LEU A 31 31.17 17.56 1.24
C LEU A 31 32.59 17.58 0.68
N PRO A 32 32.79 17.30 -0.62
CA PRO A 32 34.10 17.36 -1.23
C PRO A 32 34.63 18.79 -1.31
N LYS A 33 35.92 18.95 -1.51
CA LYS A 33 36.53 20.27 -1.76
C LYS A 33 35.92 20.88 -3.01
N GLY A 34 35.52 22.15 -2.92
CA GLY A 34 34.91 22.88 -4.04
C GLY A 34 33.49 22.41 -4.38
N TYR A 35 32.79 21.79 -3.46
CA TYR A 35 31.44 21.23 -3.65
C TYR A 35 30.45 22.19 -4.31
N LYS A 36 29.53 21.61 -5.07
CA LYS A 36 28.44 22.28 -5.77
C LYS A 36 27.07 21.82 -5.23
N ASN A 37 26.00 22.37 -5.81
CA ASN A 37 24.64 21.99 -5.46
C ASN A 37 24.36 20.49 -5.70
N GLU A 38 24.91 19.94 -6.78
CA GLU A 38 24.76 18.55 -7.19
C GLU A 38 25.31 17.61 -6.11
N ASP A 39 26.48 17.91 -5.55
CA ASP A 39 27.12 17.12 -4.50
C ASP A 39 26.26 17.05 -3.23
N ILE A 40 25.64 18.18 -2.84
CA ILE A 40 24.72 18.25 -1.71
C ILE A 40 23.49 17.38 -1.94
N VAL A 41 22.90 17.46 -3.15
CA VAL A 41 21.72 16.67 -3.53
C VAL A 41 22.05 15.18 -3.55
N GLU A 42 23.19 14.78 -4.13
CA GLU A 42 23.64 13.39 -4.16
C GLU A 42 23.88 12.83 -2.76
N MET A 43 24.53 13.57 -1.89
CA MET A 43 24.73 13.17 -0.49
C MET A 43 23.41 13.02 0.25
N LEU A 44 22.45 13.94 0.05
CA LEU A 44 21.12 13.79 0.65
C LEU A 44 20.40 12.56 0.11
N LYS A 45 20.48 12.27 -1.18
CA LYS A 45 19.91 11.07 -1.78
C LYS A 45 20.59 9.79 -1.28
N HIS A 46 21.91 9.81 -1.07
CA HIS A 46 22.67 8.68 -0.58
C HIS A 46 22.36 8.36 0.89
N PHE A 47 22.50 9.35 1.79
CA PHE A 47 22.32 9.11 3.23
C PHE A 47 20.85 9.13 3.70
N TYR A 48 19.94 9.77 2.92
CA TYR A 48 18.54 9.98 3.27
C TYR A 48 17.58 9.66 2.10
N PRO A 49 17.72 8.50 1.43
CA PRO A 49 16.99 8.20 0.18
C PRO A 49 15.47 8.22 0.38
N HIS A 50 14.97 7.68 1.48
CA HIS A 50 13.54 7.62 1.75
C HIS A 50 12.93 8.97 2.08
N GLU A 51 13.67 9.78 2.83
CA GLU A 51 13.27 11.13 3.17
C GLU A 51 13.22 12.02 1.92
N TRP A 52 14.23 11.92 1.05
CA TRP A 52 14.24 12.60 -0.24
C TRP A 52 13.05 12.18 -1.12
N TYR A 53 12.89 10.87 -1.31
CA TYR A 53 11.80 10.32 -2.11
C TYR A 53 10.42 10.74 -1.60
N SER A 54 10.23 10.84 -0.28
CA SER A 54 8.97 11.31 0.30
C SER A 54 8.61 12.73 -0.12
N VAL A 55 9.62 13.59 -0.35
CA VAL A 55 9.41 14.97 -0.85
C VAL A 55 9.09 14.98 -2.34
N GLU A 56 9.74 14.13 -3.14
CA GLU A 56 9.43 13.96 -4.57
C GLU A 56 7.97 13.54 -4.77
N VAL A 57 7.49 12.56 -3.99
CA VAL A 57 6.09 12.10 -4.03
C VAL A 57 5.12 13.23 -3.64
N LYS A 58 5.45 14.02 -2.61
CA LYS A 58 4.61 15.17 -2.21
C LYS A 58 4.57 16.26 -3.28
N TYR A 59 5.74 16.59 -3.88
CA TYR A 59 5.78 17.52 -4.98
C TYR A 59 4.86 17.10 -6.12
N TRP A 60 4.96 15.83 -6.52
CA TRP A 60 4.13 15.28 -7.57
C TRP A 60 2.64 15.32 -7.22
N TYR A 61 2.27 14.96 -5.98
CA TYR A 61 0.89 15.00 -5.50
C TYR A 61 0.31 16.43 -5.52
N TYR A 62 1.03 17.42 -4.99
CA TYR A 62 0.57 18.80 -4.96
C TYR A 62 0.57 19.46 -6.36
N ASN A 63 1.51 19.11 -7.21
CA ASN A 63 1.53 19.57 -8.60
C ASN A 63 0.31 19.07 -9.38
N LYS A 64 -0.05 17.80 -9.22
CA LYS A 64 -1.27 17.24 -9.82
C LYS A 64 -2.53 17.93 -9.30
N LYS A 65 -2.61 18.22 -8.01
CA LYS A 65 -3.71 19.02 -7.43
C LYS A 65 -3.78 20.42 -8.03
N ASP A 66 -2.66 21.09 -8.20
CA ASP A 66 -2.61 22.43 -8.79
C ASP A 66 -2.98 22.42 -10.28
N LYS A 67 -2.58 21.40 -11.04
CA LYS A 67 -3.04 21.22 -12.42
C LYS A 67 -4.57 21.07 -12.48
N TYR A 68 -5.14 20.26 -11.60
CA TYR A 68 -6.60 20.11 -11.50
C TYR A 68 -7.28 21.43 -11.12
N LEU A 69 -6.79 22.14 -10.10
CA LEU A 69 -7.35 23.41 -9.64
C LEU A 69 -7.26 24.48 -10.73
N LYS A 70 -6.15 24.55 -11.47
CA LYS A 70 -5.97 25.47 -12.58
C LYS A 70 -6.97 25.20 -13.70
N LYS A 71 -7.16 23.93 -14.05
CA LYS A 71 -8.13 23.51 -15.09
C LYS A 71 -9.57 23.85 -14.74
N HIS A 72 -9.99 23.61 -13.48
CA HIS A 72 -11.40 23.75 -13.08
C HIS A 72 -11.77 25.08 -12.44
N PHE A 73 -10.76 25.81 -11.88
CA PHE A 73 -10.99 27.05 -11.12
C PHE A 73 -10.07 28.20 -11.56
N GLY A 74 -9.28 28.01 -12.60
CA GLY A 74 -8.37 29.04 -13.13
C GLY A 74 -7.19 29.43 -12.21
N LYS A 75 -7.06 28.80 -11.01
CA LYS A 75 -6.10 29.19 -9.98
C LYS A 75 -5.35 27.97 -9.44
N THR A 76 -4.05 28.12 -9.25
CA THR A 76 -3.25 27.20 -8.43
C THR A 76 -3.38 27.58 -6.95
N ARG A 77 -3.05 26.68 -6.05
CA ARG A 77 -3.15 26.92 -4.61
C ARG A 77 -1.88 26.62 -3.83
N TYR A 78 -1.16 25.57 -4.23
CA TYR A 78 -0.06 25.04 -3.45
C TYR A 78 1.27 25.56 -3.97
N ASN A 79 1.49 25.54 -5.27
CA ASN A 79 2.71 25.98 -5.96
C ASN A 79 3.99 25.39 -5.34
N MET A 80 3.92 24.09 -5.04
CA MET A 80 5.07 23.40 -4.45
C MET A 80 6.23 23.41 -5.42
N LYS A 81 7.40 23.85 -4.95
CA LYS A 81 8.64 23.83 -5.73
C LYS A 81 9.13 22.39 -5.89
N LYS A 82 9.86 22.10 -6.97
CA LYS A 82 10.61 20.86 -7.11
C LYS A 82 11.52 20.65 -5.90
N PRO A 83 11.82 19.41 -5.50
CA PRO A 83 12.65 19.13 -4.33
C PRO A 83 13.95 19.92 -4.30
N GLU A 84 14.68 19.95 -5.42
CA GLU A 84 15.93 20.68 -5.54
C GLU A 84 15.73 22.19 -5.29
N ASN A 85 14.71 22.79 -5.90
CA ASN A 85 14.39 24.21 -5.75
C ASN A 85 13.81 24.54 -4.35
N LEU A 86 13.16 23.58 -3.70
CA LEU A 86 12.71 23.74 -2.33
C LEU A 86 13.89 23.69 -1.34
N LEU A 87 14.89 22.84 -1.60
CA LEU A 87 16.13 22.74 -0.83
C LEU A 87 16.87 24.09 -0.77
N LEU A 88 16.91 24.84 -1.88
CA LEU A 88 17.53 26.18 -1.95
C LEU A 88 16.90 27.19 -0.96
N THR A 89 15.69 26.92 -0.48
CA THR A 89 15.02 27.80 0.51
C THR A 89 15.42 27.51 1.95
N CYS A 90 16.12 26.39 2.21
CA CYS A 90 16.55 26.00 3.54
C CYS A 90 17.64 26.94 4.08
N GLY A 91 17.53 27.33 5.34
CA GLY A 91 18.49 28.22 5.99
C GLY A 91 19.89 27.62 6.04
N GLU A 92 20.01 26.35 6.38
CA GLU A 92 21.31 25.65 6.44
C GLU A 92 21.92 25.49 5.03
N TYR A 93 21.11 25.25 3.98
CA TYR A 93 21.61 25.24 2.61
C TYR A 93 22.27 26.57 2.22
N LYS A 94 21.60 27.70 2.52
CA LYS A 94 22.15 29.04 2.23
C LYS A 94 23.44 29.30 2.98
N LYS A 95 23.57 28.83 4.23
CA LYS A 95 24.81 28.94 5.00
C LYS A 95 25.93 28.11 4.39
N ILE A 96 25.65 26.85 4.04
CA ILE A 96 26.65 25.95 3.41
C ILE A 96 27.12 26.54 2.09
N MET A 97 26.24 27.11 1.28
CA MET A 97 26.56 27.69 -0.04
C MET A 97 27.16 29.11 0.01
N SER A 98 27.28 29.73 1.20
CA SER A 98 27.89 31.04 1.31
C SER A 98 29.40 30.99 0.98
N ALA A 99 29.92 32.06 0.37
CA ALA A 99 31.32 32.14 -0.05
C ALA A 99 32.30 31.93 1.11
N ASP A 100 32.02 32.56 2.26
CA ASP A 100 32.86 32.45 3.44
C ASP A 100 32.91 31.03 3.99
N ARG A 101 31.74 30.35 4.03
CA ARG A 101 31.65 28.95 4.49
C ARG A 101 32.39 28.01 3.56
N LYS A 102 32.29 28.20 2.24
CA LYS A 102 33.02 27.42 1.24
C LYS A 102 34.53 27.58 1.40
N LYS A 103 35.00 28.84 1.47
CA LYS A 103 36.43 29.09 1.71
C LYS A 103 36.96 28.44 2.97
N MET A 104 36.22 28.56 4.08
CA MET A 104 36.58 27.94 5.36
C MET A 104 36.58 26.41 5.27
N HIS A 105 35.61 25.85 4.58
CA HIS A 105 35.53 24.41 4.33
C HIS A 105 36.72 23.92 3.53
N ASP A 106 37.01 24.55 2.40
CA ASP A 106 38.08 24.17 1.47
C ASP A 106 39.47 24.31 2.11
N SER A 107 39.64 25.29 3.01
CA SER A 107 40.88 25.48 3.77
C SER A 107 41.09 24.38 4.85
N ASN A 108 40.02 23.86 5.40
CA ASN A 108 40.06 22.83 6.47
C ASN A 108 39.79 21.43 5.96
N TYR A 109 39.60 21.26 4.63
CA TYR A 109 39.24 19.98 4.05
C TYR A 109 40.39 18.97 4.14
N LEU A 110 40.11 17.83 4.73
CA LEU A 110 41.01 16.68 4.81
C LEU A 110 40.24 15.46 4.28
N GLU A 111 40.65 14.91 3.16
CA GLU A 111 39.98 13.79 2.48
C GLU A 111 39.80 12.57 3.41
N LYS A 112 40.87 12.23 4.16
CA LYS A 112 40.82 11.13 5.12
C LYS A 112 39.76 11.35 6.21
N LYS A 113 39.67 12.57 6.76
CA LYS A 113 38.64 12.92 7.77
C LYS A 113 37.23 12.88 7.19
N SER A 114 37.03 13.39 5.99
CA SER A 114 35.75 13.35 5.28
C SER A 114 35.30 11.91 5.03
N SER A 115 36.20 11.03 4.60
CA SER A 115 35.93 9.60 4.40
C SER A 115 35.56 8.90 5.71
N GLU A 116 36.30 9.11 6.80
CA GLU A 116 36.00 8.53 8.12
C GLU A 116 34.61 8.98 8.63
N LEU A 117 34.29 10.28 8.52
CA LEU A 117 32.98 10.81 8.90
C LEU A 117 31.85 10.27 8.02
N SER A 118 32.12 10.08 6.74
CA SER A 118 31.16 9.49 5.79
C SER A 118 30.83 8.04 6.19
N GLU A 119 31.86 7.27 6.51
CA GLU A 119 31.67 5.88 6.97
C GLU A 119 30.91 5.82 8.31
N LEU A 120 31.24 6.69 9.26
CA LEU A 120 30.50 6.80 10.52
C LEU A 120 29.02 7.14 10.31
N LEU A 121 28.73 8.10 9.43
CA LEU A 121 27.36 8.46 9.11
C LEU A 121 26.64 7.32 8.39
N TRP A 122 27.32 6.63 7.46
CA TRP A 122 26.78 5.47 6.74
C TRP A 122 26.42 4.34 7.71
N ASN A 123 27.34 3.99 8.60
CA ASN A 123 27.10 2.94 9.62
C ASN A 123 25.89 3.26 10.52
N LYS A 124 25.65 4.55 10.79
CA LYS A 124 24.46 5.00 11.54
C LYS A 124 23.17 5.00 10.69
N ARG A 125 23.27 5.24 9.37
CA ARG A 125 22.12 5.37 8.47
C ARG A 125 21.68 4.05 7.84
N LYS A 126 22.62 3.21 7.42
CA LYS A 126 22.39 1.93 6.76
C LYS A 126 21.33 1.05 7.46
N PRO A 127 21.42 0.78 8.78
CA PRO A 127 20.40 -0.03 9.45
C PRO A 127 19.01 0.59 9.42
N LYS A 128 18.91 1.93 9.40
CA LYS A 128 17.62 2.65 9.32
C LYS A 128 17.01 2.55 7.92
N ILE A 129 17.86 2.64 6.89
CA ILE A 129 17.46 2.49 5.49
C ILE A 129 16.97 1.05 5.26
N GLU A 130 17.73 0.06 5.69
CA GLU A 130 17.37 -1.36 5.57
C GLU A 130 16.06 -1.69 6.31
N LYS A 131 15.86 -1.14 7.51
CA LYS A 131 14.61 -1.30 8.26
C LYS A 131 13.41 -0.73 7.49
N ILE A 132 13.58 0.42 6.83
CA ILE A 132 12.52 1.03 6.01
C ILE A 132 12.28 0.19 4.76
N ASN A 133 13.34 -0.26 4.07
CA ASN A 133 13.24 -1.16 2.91
C ASN A 133 12.43 -2.41 3.26
N LYS A 134 12.83 -3.11 4.32
CA LYS A 134 12.12 -4.30 4.81
C LYS A 134 10.65 -4.03 5.12
N LYS A 135 10.35 -2.88 5.73
CA LYS A 135 8.96 -2.46 6.01
C LYS A 135 8.16 -2.28 4.71
N ILE A 136 8.74 -1.62 3.70
CA ILE A 136 8.09 -1.39 2.40
C ILE A 136 7.89 -2.72 1.67
N GLU A 137 8.89 -3.58 1.67
CA GLU A 137 8.79 -4.93 1.07
C GLU A 137 7.69 -5.76 1.73
N GLN A 138 7.63 -5.77 3.06
CA GLN A 138 6.56 -6.44 3.80
C GLN A 138 5.17 -5.85 3.51
N ALA A 139 5.07 -4.53 3.30
CA ALA A 139 3.80 -3.91 2.91
C ALA A 139 3.41 -4.31 1.48
N LYS A 140 4.37 -4.33 0.55
CA LYS A 140 4.15 -4.76 -0.84
C LYS A 140 3.80 -6.25 -0.93
N SER A 141 4.43 -7.11 -0.14
CA SER A 141 4.15 -8.55 -0.16
C SER A 141 2.74 -8.91 0.29
N ARG A 142 2.09 -8.02 1.05
CA ARG A 142 0.69 -8.17 1.49
C ARG A 142 -0.32 -7.54 0.52
N THR A 143 0.13 -7.08 -0.64
CA THR A 143 -0.71 -6.39 -1.61
C THR A 143 -0.42 -6.90 -3.01
N GLN A 144 -1.42 -6.83 -3.88
CA GLN A 144 -1.22 -7.01 -5.31
C GLN A 144 -0.77 -5.70 -5.95
N GLN A 145 0.31 -5.76 -6.73
CA GLN A 145 0.92 -4.57 -7.33
C GLN A 145 0.28 -4.25 -8.68
N MET A 146 -1.02 -4.02 -8.66
CA MET A 146 -1.81 -3.71 -9.84
C MET A 146 -3.03 -2.82 -9.49
N THR A 147 -3.74 -2.37 -10.51
CA THR A 147 -5.02 -1.65 -10.38
C THR A 147 -6.11 -2.47 -11.03
N PRO A 148 -6.98 -3.17 -10.26
CA PRO A 148 -8.12 -3.89 -10.84
C PRO A 148 -9.11 -2.95 -11.56
N GLU A 149 -9.80 -3.46 -12.57
CA GLU A 149 -10.77 -2.69 -13.35
C GLU A 149 -11.87 -2.07 -12.47
N TYR A 150 -12.29 -2.76 -11.42
CA TYR A 150 -13.33 -2.28 -10.51
C TYR A 150 -12.88 -1.23 -9.48
N VAL A 151 -11.60 -0.85 -9.43
CA VAL A 151 -11.10 0.13 -8.45
C VAL A 151 -11.79 1.47 -8.56
N ASP A 152 -12.10 1.94 -9.78
CA ASP A 152 -12.83 3.20 -9.97
C ASP A 152 -14.25 3.15 -9.42
N GLN A 153 -14.90 2.01 -9.55
CA GLN A 153 -16.22 1.79 -8.97
C GLN A 153 -16.17 1.78 -7.44
N LEU A 154 -15.13 1.14 -6.84
CA LEU A 154 -14.91 1.17 -5.39
C LEU A 154 -14.72 2.60 -4.87
N MET A 155 -13.85 3.38 -5.52
CA MET A 155 -13.63 4.78 -5.16
C MET A 155 -14.90 5.62 -5.34
N GLY A 156 -15.67 5.36 -6.41
CA GLY A 156 -16.96 5.98 -6.65
C GLY A 156 -17.99 5.65 -5.57
N PHE A 157 -18.04 4.41 -5.09
CA PHE A 157 -18.92 4.03 -3.97
C PHE A 157 -18.52 4.75 -2.68
N TYR A 158 -17.22 4.89 -2.40
CA TYR A 158 -16.73 5.64 -1.26
C TYR A 158 -17.19 7.11 -1.28
N ASP A 159 -17.09 7.76 -2.43
CA ASP A 159 -17.37 9.20 -2.59
C ASP A 159 -18.89 9.52 -2.59
N ARG A 160 -19.79 8.54 -2.66
CA ARG A 160 -21.26 8.75 -2.62
C ARG A 160 -21.69 9.32 -1.26
N LYS A 161 -22.58 10.30 -1.29
CA LYS A 161 -23.09 10.98 -0.09
C LYS A 161 -23.84 10.06 0.88
N ASN A 162 -24.51 9.05 0.35
CA ASN A 162 -25.34 8.11 1.11
C ASN A 162 -24.58 6.82 1.54
N THR A 163 -23.30 6.70 1.25
CA THR A 163 -22.49 5.58 1.73
C THR A 163 -22.23 5.75 3.22
N SER A 164 -22.63 4.74 4.02
CA SER A 164 -22.43 4.75 5.47
C SER A 164 -20.94 4.79 5.83
N GLN A 165 -20.62 5.29 7.02
CA GLN A 165 -19.22 5.32 7.49
C GLN A 165 -18.66 3.90 7.65
N LYS A 166 -19.51 2.94 8.05
CA LYS A 166 -19.15 1.53 8.15
C LYS A 166 -18.82 0.94 6.76
N ASP A 167 -19.63 1.21 5.74
CA ASP A 167 -19.35 0.75 4.37
C ASP A 167 -18.10 1.39 3.79
N LYS A 168 -17.87 2.69 4.05
CA LYS A 168 -16.61 3.34 3.68
C LYS A 168 -15.39 2.64 4.26
N MET A 169 -15.49 2.12 5.48
CA MET A 169 -14.42 1.37 6.11
C MET A 169 -14.14 0.06 5.38
N TYR A 170 -15.17 -0.71 5.01
CA TYR A 170 -15.01 -1.92 4.19
C TYR A 170 -14.37 -1.61 2.83
N ILE A 171 -14.82 -0.56 2.16
CA ILE A 171 -14.24 -0.12 0.88
C ILE A 171 -12.74 0.20 1.03
N LEU A 172 -12.34 0.89 2.10
CA LEU A 172 -10.92 1.17 2.34
C LEU A 172 -10.10 -0.10 2.61
N LEU A 173 -10.64 -1.06 3.36
CA LEU A 173 -9.98 -2.34 3.59
C LEU A 173 -9.79 -3.11 2.28
N GLU A 174 -10.75 -3.03 1.36
CA GLU A 174 -10.59 -3.64 0.04
C GLU A 174 -9.54 -2.94 -0.81
N LEU A 175 -9.52 -1.61 -0.83
CA LEU A 175 -8.51 -0.84 -1.55
C LEU A 175 -7.09 -1.05 -1.00
N GLN A 176 -6.95 -1.34 0.29
CA GLN A 176 -5.65 -1.63 0.92
C GLN A 176 -4.99 -2.93 0.43
N LYS A 177 -5.75 -3.81 -0.21
CA LYS A 177 -5.24 -5.08 -0.78
C LYS A 177 -4.46 -4.87 -2.07
N TYR A 178 -4.46 -3.66 -2.62
CA TYR A 178 -3.80 -3.31 -3.86
C TYR A 178 -2.81 -2.16 -3.67
N TYR A 179 -1.69 -2.24 -4.39
CA TYR A 179 -0.69 -1.20 -4.42
C TYR A 179 -0.54 -0.69 -5.86
N SER A 180 -1.05 0.49 -6.11
CA SER A 180 -0.83 1.24 -7.34
C SER A 180 -0.79 2.72 -7.03
N PHE A 181 -0.23 3.49 -7.96
CA PHE A 181 -0.14 4.93 -7.80
C PHE A 181 -1.53 5.59 -7.64
N LYS A 182 -2.53 5.13 -8.36
CA LYS A 182 -3.92 5.59 -8.29
C LYS A 182 -4.54 5.40 -6.90
N ILE A 183 -4.28 4.24 -6.30
CA ILE A 183 -4.76 3.92 -4.95
C ILE A 183 -4.04 4.77 -3.91
N ILE A 184 -2.73 4.92 -4.02
CA ILE A 184 -1.93 5.77 -3.12
C ILE A 184 -2.41 7.24 -3.18
N GLU A 185 -2.72 7.77 -4.38
CA GLU A 185 -3.32 9.10 -4.50
C GLU A 185 -4.65 9.23 -3.78
N PHE A 186 -5.51 8.22 -3.91
CA PHE A 186 -6.79 8.21 -3.23
C PHE A 186 -6.60 8.26 -1.71
N PHE A 187 -5.67 7.49 -1.18
CA PHE A 187 -5.33 7.54 0.24
C PHE A 187 -4.70 8.88 0.67
N PHE A 188 -3.90 9.53 -0.16
CA PHE A 188 -3.46 10.92 0.09
C PHE A 188 -4.63 11.89 0.16
N LYS A 189 -5.58 11.81 -0.80
CA LYS A 189 -6.81 12.62 -0.77
C LYS A 189 -7.55 12.44 0.56
N LEU A 190 -7.76 11.21 1.00
CA LEU A 190 -8.46 10.92 2.25
C LEU A 190 -7.70 11.41 3.48
N ASN A 191 -6.39 11.19 3.53
CA ASN A 191 -5.55 11.69 4.61
C ASN A 191 -5.65 13.22 4.78
N ASP A 192 -5.89 13.96 3.70
CA ASP A 192 -6.01 15.42 3.70
C ASP A 192 -7.45 15.91 3.93
N THR A 193 -8.45 15.19 3.45
CA THR A 193 -9.82 15.71 3.31
C THR A 193 -10.88 14.91 4.06
N GLU A 194 -10.59 13.67 4.46
CA GLU A 194 -11.58 12.85 5.17
C GLU A 194 -11.88 13.42 6.54
N LEU A 195 -13.14 13.55 6.84
CA LEU A 195 -13.62 14.15 8.09
C LEU A 195 -13.72 13.15 9.23
N ASN A 196 -14.03 11.89 8.92
CA ASN A 196 -14.07 10.83 9.90
C ASN A 196 -12.64 10.49 10.35
N LYS A 197 -12.39 10.58 11.64
CA LYS A 197 -11.06 10.37 12.25
C LYS A 197 -10.53 8.96 12.03
N GLN A 198 -11.40 7.95 12.10
CA GLN A 198 -11.01 6.54 11.94
C GLN A 198 -10.64 6.23 10.49
N LEU A 199 -11.45 6.68 9.51
CA LEU A 199 -11.16 6.51 8.08
C LEU A 199 -9.87 7.23 7.67
N ARG A 200 -9.69 8.46 8.16
CA ARG A 200 -8.47 9.22 7.92
C ARG A 200 -7.25 8.55 8.54
N TRP A 201 -7.40 7.95 9.72
CA TRP A 201 -6.32 7.19 10.36
C TRP A 201 -5.97 5.93 9.58
N LEU A 202 -6.94 5.22 9.02
CA LEU A 202 -6.71 4.10 8.10
C LEU A 202 -5.91 4.54 6.88
N ALA A 203 -6.30 5.65 6.27
CA ALA A 203 -5.56 6.21 5.13
C ALA A 203 -4.11 6.56 5.50
N PHE A 204 -3.91 7.22 6.63
CA PHE A 204 -2.59 7.55 7.14
C PHE A 204 -1.73 6.31 7.38
N LYS A 205 -2.29 5.29 8.04
CA LYS A 205 -1.58 4.02 8.31
C LYS A 205 -1.17 3.30 7.03
N HIS A 206 -2.04 3.28 6.03
CA HIS A 206 -1.74 2.69 4.73
C HIS A 206 -0.58 3.43 4.05
N LEU A 207 -0.64 4.75 3.98
CA LEU A 207 0.46 5.57 3.43
C LEU A 207 1.76 5.38 4.22
N GLN A 208 1.68 5.24 5.54
CA GLN A 208 2.84 5.03 6.40
C GLN A 208 3.48 3.65 6.20
N SER A 209 2.69 2.60 5.88
CA SER A 209 3.23 1.27 5.62
C SER A 209 4.19 1.25 4.42
N PHE A 210 3.93 2.08 3.41
CA PHE A 210 4.79 2.28 2.24
C PHE A 210 5.76 3.47 2.39
N ASN A 211 5.90 4.01 3.59
CA ASN A 211 6.76 5.13 3.92
C ASN A 211 6.45 6.47 3.19
N TYR A 212 5.24 6.63 2.65
CA TYR A 212 4.78 7.90 2.07
C TYR A 212 4.46 8.97 3.14
N GLN A 213 4.25 8.56 4.38
CA GLN A 213 4.09 9.42 5.54
C GLN A 213 5.10 9.00 6.63
N PRO A 214 6.39 9.33 6.50
CA PRO A 214 7.45 8.85 7.38
C PRO A 214 7.34 9.40 8.81
N ARG A 215 6.64 10.52 9.00
CA ARG A 215 6.45 11.15 10.31
C ARG A 215 5.01 11.04 10.78
N ALA A 216 4.82 10.68 12.04
CA ALA A 216 3.51 10.73 12.67
C ALA A 216 3.04 12.19 12.80
N ARG A 217 1.90 12.51 12.24
CA ARG A 217 1.27 13.82 12.44
C ARG A 217 0.72 13.91 13.85
N ARG A 218 0.92 15.05 14.49
CA ARG A 218 0.23 15.33 15.76
C ARG A 218 -1.26 15.43 15.50
N GLN A 219 -2.09 14.80 16.35
CA GLN A 219 -3.55 14.75 16.16
C GLN A 219 -4.21 16.12 16.01
N LYS A 220 -3.70 17.14 16.68
CA LYS A 220 -4.22 18.52 16.58
C LYS A 220 -4.18 19.11 15.16
N TYR A 221 -3.25 18.67 14.32
CA TYR A 221 -3.16 19.10 12.91
C TYR A 221 -4.14 18.37 11.99
N MET A 222 -4.72 17.29 12.48
CA MET A 222 -5.73 16.53 11.76
C MET A 222 -7.16 17.01 12.09
N GLN A 223 -7.32 17.95 13.03
CA GLN A 223 -8.61 18.55 13.34
C GLN A 223 -8.97 19.61 12.31
N VAL A 224 -10.20 19.52 11.81
CA VAL A 224 -10.74 20.54 10.90
C VAL A 224 -11.32 21.69 11.74
N HIS A 225 -10.60 22.79 11.80
CA HIS A 225 -11.11 24.00 12.42
C HIS A 225 -12.00 24.76 11.44
N THR A 226 -13.26 24.97 11.79
CA THR A 226 -14.20 25.74 10.97
C THR A 226 -15.01 26.69 11.86
N LYS A 227 -15.19 27.94 11.37
CA LYS A 227 -16.09 28.95 11.99
C LYS A 227 -17.55 28.75 11.54
N ASN A 228 -17.81 27.95 10.53
CA ASN A 228 -19.15 27.68 10.03
C ASN A 228 -19.88 26.73 10.97
N LYS A 229 -20.95 27.24 11.62
CA LYS A 229 -21.75 26.54 12.63
C LYS A 229 -22.38 25.24 12.08
N LYS A 230 -22.94 25.26 10.84
CA LYS A 230 -23.54 24.08 10.20
C LYS A 230 -22.48 22.99 9.96
N ARG A 231 -21.29 23.40 9.47
CA ARG A 231 -20.17 22.48 9.23
C ARG A 231 -19.61 21.95 10.55
N LYS A 232 -19.54 22.79 11.60
CA LYS A 232 -19.11 22.34 12.94
C LYS A 232 -20.07 21.31 13.52
N HIS A 233 -21.38 21.53 13.39
CA HIS A 233 -22.39 20.58 13.84
C HIS A 233 -22.34 19.26 13.06
N TYR A 234 -22.20 19.32 11.73
CA TYR A 234 -21.99 18.14 10.87
C TYR A 234 -20.73 17.36 11.26
N LEU A 235 -19.61 18.05 11.48
CA LEU A 235 -18.36 17.44 11.94
C LEU A 235 -18.51 16.80 13.32
N THR A 236 -19.24 17.42 14.24
CA THR A 236 -19.52 16.86 15.57
C THR A 236 -20.37 15.60 15.49
N LYS A 237 -21.25 15.48 14.49
CA LYS A 237 -22.01 14.25 14.24
C LYS A 237 -21.18 13.13 13.57
N ILE A 238 -20.23 13.47 12.71
CA ILE A 238 -19.37 12.50 11.99
C ILE A 238 -18.13 12.12 12.83
N TYR A 239 -17.76 12.96 13.80
CA TYR A 239 -16.69 12.74 14.76
C TYR A 239 -17.12 12.19 16.14
N PRO A 240 -18.25 11.50 16.29
CA PRO A 240 -18.46 10.83 17.55
C PRO A 240 -17.36 9.80 17.73
N GLU A 241 -17.18 9.41 18.95
CA GLU A 241 -16.23 8.37 19.39
C GLU A 241 -16.60 6.97 18.89
N GLU A 242 -17.56 6.84 17.99
CA GLU A 242 -17.97 5.60 17.35
C GLU A 242 -16.79 5.01 16.58
N LYS A 243 -16.15 4.06 17.20
CA LYS A 243 -15.24 3.15 16.53
C LYS A 243 -16.09 2.10 15.83
N TYR A 244 -16.04 2.11 14.50
CA TYR A 244 -16.61 1.03 13.73
C TYR A 244 -15.71 -0.19 13.90
N ASP A 245 -16.17 -1.15 14.68
CA ASP A 245 -15.53 -2.44 14.77
C ASP A 245 -16.06 -3.35 13.66
N ILE A 246 -15.14 -3.88 12.86
CA ILE A 246 -15.47 -4.77 11.75
C ILE A 246 -15.18 -6.18 12.22
N PRO A 247 -16.18 -7.07 12.30
CA PRO A 247 -15.96 -8.45 12.59
C PRO A 247 -15.07 -9.10 11.51
N LYS A 248 -13.99 -9.73 11.94
CA LYS A 248 -13.05 -10.41 11.06
C LYS A 248 -13.32 -11.91 11.09
N THR A 249 -14.51 -12.30 10.63
CA THR A 249 -14.98 -13.70 10.61
C THR A 249 -15.40 -14.11 9.20
N PRO A 250 -15.31 -15.41 8.85
CA PRO A 250 -15.80 -15.91 7.57
C PRO A 250 -17.28 -15.58 7.34
N THR A 251 -18.11 -15.64 8.39
CA THR A 251 -19.55 -15.35 8.34
C THR A 251 -19.82 -13.89 7.94
N GLU A 252 -19.06 -12.93 8.49
CA GLU A 252 -19.19 -11.51 8.10
C GLU A 252 -18.80 -11.33 6.63
N LEU A 253 -17.71 -11.97 6.20
CA LEU A 253 -17.28 -11.87 4.80
C LEU A 253 -18.30 -12.51 3.85
N GLN A 254 -18.85 -13.69 4.20
CA GLN A 254 -19.92 -14.32 3.42
C GLN A 254 -21.11 -13.34 3.28
N TYR A 255 -21.60 -12.80 4.38
CA TYR A 255 -22.70 -11.84 4.37
C TYR A 255 -22.39 -10.63 3.47
N ARG A 256 -21.16 -10.09 3.54
CA ARG A 256 -20.75 -8.96 2.69
C ARG A 256 -20.68 -9.33 1.21
N ILE A 257 -20.18 -10.51 0.86
CA ILE A 257 -20.13 -10.99 -0.53
C ILE A 257 -21.54 -11.08 -1.13
N GLU A 258 -22.48 -11.56 -0.34
CA GLU A 258 -23.88 -11.74 -0.78
C GLU A 258 -24.64 -10.41 -0.87
N ASN A 259 -24.36 -9.43 -0.01
CA ASN A 259 -25.22 -8.28 0.18
C ASN A 259 -24.54 -6.93 -0.18
N ALA A 260 -23.23 -6.83 -0.14
CA ALA A 260 -22.54 -5.55 -0.28
C ALA A 260 -21.99 -5.29 -1.70
N LYS A 261 -22.19 -4.08 -2.19
CA LYS A 261 -21.80 -3.67 -3.54
C LYS A 261 -20.29 -3.80 -3.79
N GLU A 262 -19.48 -3.43 -2.82
CA GLU A 262 -18.01 -3.48 -2.93
C GLU A 262 -17.47 -4.91 -3.08
N GLN A 263 -18.23 -5.92 -2.66
CA GLN A 263 -17.86 -7.32 -2.84
C GLN A 263 -18.39 -7.91 -4.14
N LYS A 264 -19.61 -7.50 -4.54
CA LYS A 264 -20.28 -8.02 -5.75
C LYS A 264 -19.59 -7.60 -7.06
N ILE A 265 -18.93 -6.43 -7.08
CA ILE A 265 -18.23 -5.95 -8.28
C ILE A 265 -16.85 -6.57 -8.48
N LYS A 266 -16.37 -7.36 -7.52
CA LYS A 266 -15.06 -7.98 -7.63
C LYS A 266 -15.05 -9.04 -8.72
N SER A 267 -13.99 -9.02 -9.51
CA SER A 267 -13.68 -10.04 -10.50
C SER A 267 -12.17 -10.30 -10.50
N TYR A 268 -11.82 -11.54 -10.75
CA TYR A 268 -10.43 -11.98 -10.79
C TYR A 268 -10.16 -12.71 -12.12
N ASP A 269 -8.97 -12.56 -12.65
CA ASP A 269 -8.55 -13.32 -13.83
C ASP A 269 -8.24 -14.77 -13.43
N PHE A 270 -7.56 -14.95 -12.29
CA PHE A 270 -7.25 -16.26 -11.75
C PHE A 270 -7.63 -16.38 -10.27
N PHE A 271 -8.13 -17.55 -9.91
CA PHE A 271 -8.13 -18.07 -8.55
C PHE A 271 -6.88 -18.94 -8.41
N ILE A 272 -5.95 -18.63 -7.51
CA ILE A 272 -4.77 -19.47 -7.29
C ILE A 272 -5.10 -20.55 -6.27
N SER A 273 -5.10 -21.83 -6.74
CA SER A 273 -5.15 -23.01 -5.88
C SER A 273 -3.73 -23.45 -5.55
N HIS A 274 -3.38 -23.45 -4.26
CA HIS A 274 -2.01 -23.70 -3.82
C HIS A 274 -1.96 -24.19 -2.36
N SER A 275 -0.83 -24.76 -1.97
CA SER A 275 -0.52 -24.98 -0.56
C SER A 275 0.10 -23.74 0.06
N TYR A 276 -0.32 -23.40 1.25
CA TYR A 276 0.29 -22.29 2.02
C TYR A 276 1.82 -22.46 2.21
N LYS A 277 2.33 -23.69 2.19
CA LYS A 277 3.78 -23.97 2.27
C LYS A 277 4.56 -23.47 1.05
N ASP A 278 3.86 -23.16 -0.04
CA ASP A 278 4.43 -22.65 -1.28
C ASP A 278 4.27 -21.14 -1.46
N SER A 279 3.91 -20.43 -0.37
CA SER A 279 3.59 -18.98 -0.40
C SER A 279 4.64 -18.10 -1.07
N ASP A 280 5.94 -18.39 -0.90
CA ASP A 280 7.03 -17.61 -1.51
C ASP A 280 7.03 -17.73 -3.04
N TYR A 281 6.73 -18.91 -3.56
CA TYR A 281 6.62 -19.17 -5.01
C TYR A 281 5.35 -18.56 -5.58
N VAL A 282 4.25 -18.73 -4.87
CA VAL A 282 2.95 -18.12 -5.22
C VAL A 282 3.08 -16.60 -5.28
N GLN A 283 3.81 -15.98 -4.36
CA GLN A 283 4.04 -14.55 -4.38
C GLN A 283 4.84 -14.08 -5.62
N LYS A 284 5.84 -14.84 -6.05
CA LYS A 284 6.58 -14.57 -7.30
C LYS A 284 5.67 -14.65 -8.52
N LEU A 285 4.80 -15.67 -8.55
CA LEU A 285 3.82 -15.88 -9.62
C LEU A 285 2.81 -14.73 -9.67
N ILE A 286 2.22 -14.36 -8.53
CA ILE A 286 1.31 -13.20 -8.43
C ILE A 286 2.01 -11.92 -8.93
N GLY A 287 3.26 -11.70 -8.51
CA GLY A 287 4.03 -10.54 -8.95
C GLY A 287 4.28 -10.52 -10.46
N PHE A 288 4.47 -11.68 -11.08
CA PHE A 288 4.61 -11.80 -12.52
C PHE A 288 3.28 -11.51 -13.24
N GLU A 289 2.19 -12.15 -12.83
CA GLU A 289 0.86 -11.98 -13.43
C GLU A 289 0.32 -10.55 -13.23
N ASN A 290 0.56 -9.92 -12.07
CA ASN A 290 0.19 -8.52 -11.85
C ASN A 290 0.91 -7.57 -12.83
N ARG A 291 2.18 -7.84 -13.22
CA ARG A 291 2.89 -7.06 -14.25
C ARG A 291 2.26 -7.22 -15.64
N GLN A 292 1.58 -8.34 -15.89
CA GLN A 292 0.78 -8.58 -17.10
C GLN A 292 -0.64 -7.98 -17.01
N GLY A 293 -0.94 -7.26 -15.92
CA GLY A 293 -2.25 -6.66 -15.69
C GLY A 293 -3.32 -7.64 -15.20
N LYS A 294 -2.96 -8.86 -14.80
CA LYS A 294 -3.91 -9.86 -14.28
C LYS A 294 -4.18 -9.66 -12.80
N ASN A 295 -5.47 -9.65 -12.45
CA ASN A 295 -5.95 -9.60 -11.07
C ASN A 295 -6.13 -11.02 -10.54
N ILE A 296 -5.42 -11.33 -9.46
CA ILE A 296 -5.36 -12.68 -8.91
C ILE A 296 -6.15 -12.75 -7.60
N PHE A 297 -6.97 -13.77 -7.42
CA PHE A 297 -7.45 -14.10 -6.08
C PHE A 297 -6.46 -15.03 -5.40
N CYS A 298 -6.01 -14.61 -4.21
CA CYS A 298 -5.23 -15.43 -3.31
C CYS A 298 -5.74 -15.17 -1.89
N ASP A 299 -6.19 -16.20 -1.20
CA ASP A 299 -6.89 -16.12 0.09
C ASP A 299 -6.09 -15.38 1.16
N TRP A 300 -4.79 -15.66 1.30
CA TRP A 300 -3.91 -15.03 2.27
C TRP A 300 -3.51 -13.58 1.92
N ILE A 301 -3.78 -13.09 0.70
CA ILE A 301 -3.66 -11.66 0.34
C ILE A 301 -5.03 -10.98 0.43
N ASN A 302 -6.03 -11.58 -0.23
CA ASN A 302 -7.31 -10.91 -0.45
C ASN A 302 -8.24 -10.99 0.76
N ASP A 303 -8.26 -12.12 1.46
CA ASP A 303 -9.22 -12.37 2.53
C ASP A 303 -8.57 -12.86 3.85
N SER A 304 -7.24 -12.66 4.00
CA SER A 304 -6.45 -13.10 5.16
C SER A 304 -6.97 -12.64 6.52
N ASP A 305 -7.65 -11.50 6.58
CA ASP A 305 -8.26 -11.00 7.81
C ASP A 305 -9.45 -11.88 8.28
N TYR A 306 -10.12 -12.53 7.34
CA TYR A 306 -11.35 -13.28 7.56
C TYR A 306 -11.15 -14.80 7.56
N LEU A 307 -10.26 -15.30 6.68
CA LEU A 307 -10.02 -16.74 6.46
C LEU A 307 -8.82 -17.22 7.27
N LYS A 308 -8.90 -17.10 8.59
CA LYS A 308 -7.87 -17.63 9.49
C LYS A 308 -8.14 -19.09 9.80
N ARG A 309 -7.08 -19.90 9.92
CA ARG A 309 -7.17 -21.34 10.20
C ARG A 309 -7.99 -21.69 11.45
N ASN A 310 -7.90 -20.87 12.48
CA ASN A 310 -8.66 -21.05 13.72
C ASN A 310 -10.13 -20.62 13.63
N LEU A 311 -10.57 -20.11 12.48
CA LEU A 311 -11.93 -19.64 12.22
C LEU A 311 -12.63 -20.47 11.14
N LEU A 312 -12.07 -21.63 10.76
CA LEU A 312 -12.64 -22.50 9.73
C LEU A 312 -14.06 -22.95 10.12
N CYS A 313 -15.00 -22.75 9.20
CA CYS A 313 -16.41 -23.10 9.38
C CYS A 313 -17.10 -23.21 8.00
N ASN A 314 -18.36 -23.59 7.96
CA ASN A 314 -19.13 -23.67 6.71
C ASN A 314 -19.10 -22.35 5.90
N ALA A 315 -19.07 -21.19 6.59
CA ALA A 315 -18.95 -19.90 5.92
C ALA A 315 -17.62 -19.75 5.16
N THR A 316 -16.53 -20.39 5.60
CA THR A 316 -15.25 -20.42 4.89
C THR A 316 -15.39 -21.04 3.50
N LEU A 317 -16.06 -22.20 3.41
CA LEU A 317 -16.32 -22.87 2.14
C LEU A 317 -17.16 -21.96 1.22
N LYS A 318 -18.23 -21.37 1.75
CA LYS A 318 -19.09 -20.46 0.99
C LYS A 318 -18.36 -19.25 0.46
N VAL A 319 -17.44 -18.67 1.25
CA VAL A 319 -16.58 -17.58 0.80
C VAL A 319 -15.69 -18.05 -0.36
N LEU A 320 -15.02 -19.18 -0.24
CA LEU A 320 -14.15 -19.72 -1.30
C LEU A 320 -14.94 -20.02 -2.57
N GLU A 321 -16.11 -20.68 -2.46
CA GLU A 321 -17.02 -20.94 -3.59
C GLU A 321 -17.35 -19.62 -4.32
N LYS A 322 -17.74 -18.58 -3.59
CA LYS A 322 -18.06 -17.27 -4.19
C LYS A 322 -16.84 -16.60 -4.84
N ARG A 323 -15.65 -16.75 -4.28
CA ARG A 323 -14.43 -16.24 -4.91
C ARG A 323 -14.07 -17.00 -6.19
N MET A 324 -14.29 -18.32 -6.20
CA MET A 324 -14.15 -19.13 -7.41
C MET A 324 -15.17 -18.71 -8.48
N GLU A 325 -16.43 -18.47 -8.09
CA GLU A 325 -17.44 -17.94 -9.01
C GLU A 325 -17.05 -16.56 -9.59
N GLN A 326 -16.42 -15.69 -8.79
CA GLN A 326 -15.92 -14.37 -9.21
C GLN A 326 -14.65 -14.42 -10.05
N SER A 327 -14.01 -15.57 -10.17
CA SER A 327 -12.78 -15.77 -10.94
C SER A 327 -13.08 -16.34 -12.33
N LYS A 328 -12.36 -15.85 -13.36
CA LYS A 328 -12.51 -16.34 -14.74
C LYS A 328 -11.97 -17.75 -14.89
N SER A 329 -10.81 -18.03 -14.29
CA SER A 329 -10.10 -19.29 -14.40
C SER A 329 -9.44 -19.65 -13.09
N LEU A 330 -9.09 -20.93 -12.93
CA LEU A 330 -8.24 -21.40 -11.82
C LEU A 330 -6.81 -21.59 -12.32
N LEU A 331 -5.84 -21.23 -11.49
CA LEU A 331 -4.42 -21.53 -11.69
C LEU A 331 -3.92 -22.40 -10.53
N PHE A 332 -3.67 -23.67 -10.83
CA PHE A 332 -3.15 -24.63 -9.85
C PHE A 332 -1.64 -24.56 -9.80
N VAL A 333 -1.07 -24.35 -8.64
CA VAL A 333 0.38 -24.43 -8.40
C VAL A 333 0.71 -25.86 -7.97
N ASP A 334 1.28 -26.63 -8.88
CA ASP A 334 1.61 -28.03 -8.68
C ASP A 334 2.90 -28.18 -7.86
N SER A 335 2.76 -28.78 -6.68
CA SER A 335 3.82 -29.11 -5.74
C SER A 335 3.42 -30.35 -4.93
N ASP A 336 4.38 -30.98 -4.26
CA ASP A 336 4.08 -32.10 -3.36
C ASP A 336 3.09 -31.72 -2.27
N TYR A 337 3.12 -30.47 -1.81
CA TYR A 337 2.21 -29.99 -0.80
C TYR A 337 0.80 -29.71 -1.31
N SER A 338 0.67 -29.15 -2.52
CA SER A 338 -0.65 -28.90 -3.11
C SER A 338 -1.32 -30.20 -3.55
N ARG A 339 -0.53 -31.19 -4.02
CA ARG A 339 -1.02 -32.54 -4.38
C ARG A 339 -1.71 -33.25 -3.22
N HIS A 340 -1.23 -33.05 -1.98
CA HIS A 340 -1.80 -33.65 -0.78
C HIS A 340 -2.79 -32.74 -0.05
N SER A 341 -3.08 -31.56 -0.61
CA SER A 341 -4.00 -30.60 0.01
C SER A 341 -5.45 -30.92 -0.30
N ILE A 342 -6.22 -31.14 0.74
CA ILE A 342 -7.67 -31.32 0.68
C ILE A 342 -8.34 -30.09 0.05
N TRP A 343 -7.91 -28.92 0.43
CA TRP A 343 -8.45 -27.66 -0.10
C TRP A 343 -8.21 -27.52 -1.60
N CYS A 344 -7.00 -27.80 -2.06
CA CYS A 344 -6.69 -27.72 -3.50
C CYS A 344 -7.56 -28.70 -4.31
N ARG A 345 -7.77 -29.92 -3.80
CA ARG A 345 -8.66 -30.87 -4.49
C ARG A 345 -10.10 -30.39 -4.50
N TYR A 346 -10.58 -29.83 -3.37
CA TYR A 346 -11.91 -29.23 -3.32
C TYR A 346 -12.06 -28.12 -4.37
N GLU A 347 -11.10 -27.21 -4.45
CA GLU A 347 -11.09 -26.09 -5.37
C GLU A 347 -11.09 -26.57 -6.84
N LEU A 348 -10.26 -27.55 -7.17
CA LEU A 348 -10.20 -28.13 -8.52
C LEU A 348 -11.54 -28.78 -8.93
N ASN A 349 -12.14 -29.57 -8.02
CA ASN A 349 -13.44 -30.20 -8.29
C ASN A 349 -14.55 -29.16 -8.46
N TYR A 350 -14.58 -28.13 -7.60
CA TYR A 350 -15.59 -27.09 -7.69
C TYR A 350 -15.46 -26.29 -8.99
N PHE A 351 -14.23 -25.97 -9.42
CA PHE A 351 -14.00 -25.30 -10.72
C PHE A 351 -14.41 -26.17 -11.92
N LYS A 352 -14.22 -27.49 -11.83
CA LYS A 352 -14.74 -28.43 -12.83
C LYS A 352 -16.27 -28.38 -12.90
N GLU A 353 -16.97 -28.39 -11.74
CA GLU A 353 -18.42 -28.24 -11.66
C GLU A 353 -18.91 -26.92 -12.27
N LEU A 354 -18.15 -25.84 -12.09
CA LEU A 354 -18.45 -24.53 -12.71
C LEU A 354 -18.26 -24.50 -14.23
N GLY A 355 -17.63 -25.53 -14.82
CA GLY A 355 -17.30 -25.56 -16.27
C GLY A 355 -16.32 -24.48 -16.71
N LYS A 356 -15.50 -23.96 -15.81
CA LYS A 356 -14.54 -22.91 -16.08
C LYS A 356 -13.14 -23.48 -16.42
N THR A 357 -12.34 -22.71 -17.15
CA THR A 357 -10.99 -23.10 -17.56
C THR A 357 -10.06 -23.22 -16.35
N MET A 358 -9.28 -24.27 -16.32
CA MET A 358 -8.24 -24.49 -15.34
C MET A 358 -6.87 -24.56 -16.00
N TYR A 359 -5.88 -24.01 -15.33
CA TYR A 359 -4.47 -24.00 -15.72
C TYR A 359 -3.62 -24.57 -14.60
N ILE A 360 -2.41 -24.98 -14.96
CA ILE A 360 -1.42 -25.52 -14.05
C ILE A 360 -0.04 -24.94 -14.32
N ILE A 361 0.73 -24.77 -13.29
CA ILE A 361 2.15 -24.42 -13.33
C ILE A 361 2.90 -25.20 -12.25
N SER A 362 4.09 -25.73 -12.58
CA SER A 362 4.88 -26.42 -11.57
C SER A 362 5.62 -25.44 -10.66
N LYS A 363 5.84 -25.84 -9.41
CA LYS A 363 6.67 -25.11 -8.47
C LYS A 363 8.10 -24.95 -9.00
N GLU A 364 8.65 -25.96 -9.64
CA GLU A 364 9.99 -25.97 -10.23
C GLU A 364 10.13 -24.91 -11.34
N ASP A 365 9.09 -24.76 -12.19
CA ASP A 365 9.10 -23.72 -13.22
C ASP A 365 9.12 -22.32 -12.60
N ILE A 366 8.29 -22.07 -11.57
CA ILE A 366 8.29 -20.79 -10.84
C ILE A 366 9.66 -20.54 -10.19
N GLN A 367 10.27 -21.57 -9.62
CA GLN A 367 11.60 -21.53 -8.99
C GLN A 367 12.67 -21.10 -9.97
N ASN A 368 12.60 -21.64 -11.20
CA ASN A 368 13.52 -21.35 -12.29
C ASN A 368 13.19 -20.06 -13.07
N GLY A 369 12.22 -19.26 -12.57
CA GLY A 369 11.78 -18.02 -13.22
C GLY A 369 10.99 -18.23 -14.51
N LYS A 370 10.48 -19.44 -14.76
CA LYS A 370 9.61 -19.78 -15.87
C LYS A 370 8.17 -19.68 -15.43
N PHE A 371 7.40 -18.77 -16.04
CA PHE A 371 6.01 -18.50 -15.67
C PHE A 371 5.01 -18.89 -16.76
N ALA A 372 5.36 -19.90 -17.59
CA ALA A 372 4.48 -20.42 -18.62
C ALA A 372 3.40 -21.31 -17.98
N ILE A 373 2.15 -20.84 -18.00
CA ILE A 373 1.01 -21.64 -17.57
C ILE A 373 0.55 -22.56 -18.71
N ARG A 374 0.10 -23.75 -18.39
CA ARG A 374 -0.46 -24.73 -19.36
C ARG A 374 -1.89 -25.13 -18.97
N PRO A 375 -2.73 -25.60 -19.89
CA PRO A 375 -4.02 -26.18 -19.56
C PRO A 375 -3.88 -27.31 -18.53
N PHE A 376 -4.84 -27.38 -17.62
CA PHE A 376 -4.90 -28.46 -16.62
C PHE A 376 -5.50 -29.72 -17.26
N THR A 377 -4.74 -30.81 -17.29
CA THR A 377 -5.10 -32.10 -17.88
C THR A 377 -5.05 -33.27 -16.88
N GLU A 378 -4.67 -33.00 -15.65
CA GLU A 378 -4.44 -34.00 -14.60
C GLU A 378 -5.76 -34.41 -13.93
N GLU A 379 -6.57 -35.23 -14.62
CA GLU A 379 -7.89 -35.70 -14.13
C GLU A 379 -7.82 -36.50 -12.82
N TRP A 380 -6.70 -37.13 -12.50
CA TRP A 380 -6.52 -37.90 -11.27
C TRP A 380 -6.59 -37.06 -9.98
N TYR A 381 -6.49 -35.73 -10.07
CA TYR A 381 -6.74 -34.82 -8.97
C TYR A 381 -8.23 -34.67 -8.64
N LEU A 382 -9.10 -35.06 -9.57
CA LEU A 382 -10.52 -34.83 -9.48
C LEU A 382 -11.21 -36.02 -8.82
N ASP A 383 -11.79 -35.83 -7.65
CA ASP A 383 -12.51 -36.85 -6.89
C ASP A 383 -13.88 -36.32 -6.46
N SER A 384 -14.94 -37.03 -6.82
CA SER A 384 -16.33 -36.68 -6.55
C SER A 384 -16.72 -36.74 -5.06
N HIS A 385 -15.96 -37.46 -4.25
CA HIS A 385 -16.26 -37.61 -2.81
C HIS A 385 -15.65 -36.51 -1.92
N TYR A 386 -14.95 -35.63 -2.47
CA TYR A 386 -14.07 -34.66 -1.82
C TYR A 386 -14.81 -33.64 -0.95
N LYS A 387 -15.97 -33.16 -1.41
CA LYS A 387 -16.82 -32.18 -0.69
C LYS A 387 -17.18 -32.62 0.70
N ARG A 388 -17.45 -33.93 0.87
CA ARG A 388 -17.79 -34.53 2.14
C ARG A 388 -16.62 -34.61 3.12
N MET A 389 -15.41 -34.85 2.63
CA MET A 389 -14.21 -34.92 3.47
C MET A 389 -13.78 -33.56 4.03
N VAL A 390 -13.85 -32.51 3.24
CA VAL A 390 -13.54 -31.15 3.70
C VAL A 390 -14.52 -30.68 4.77
N LEU A 391 -15.81 -30.99 4.64
CA LEU A 391 -16.82 -30.69 5.65
C LEU A 391 -16.57 -31.46 6.96
N LEU A 392 -16.21 -32.73 6.88
CA LEU A 392 -15.91 -33.56 8.05
C LEU A 392 -14.65 -33.10 8.81
N GLU A 393 -13.61 -32.63 8.09
CA GLU A 393 -12.42 -32.07 8.74
C GLU A 393 -12.67 -30.68 9.34
N SER A 394 -13.51 -29.85 8.71
CA SER A 394 -13.91 -28.58 9.30
C SER A 394 -14.74 -28.78 10.59
N GLU A 395 -15.54 -29.83 10.68
CA GLU A 395 -16.28 -30.19 11.91
C GLU A 395 -15.36 -30.72 13.01
N LYS A 396 -14.31 -31.49 12.67
CA LYS A 396 -13.30 -31.98 13.63
C LYS A 396 -12.41 -30.90 14.23
N VAL A 397 -12.21 -29.79 13.55
CA VAL A 397 -11.45 -28.62 14.05
C VAL A 397 -12.31 -27.77 14.98
N LEU A 398 -13.63 -27.93 14.96
CA LEU A 398 -14.59 -27.19 15.79
C LEU A 398 -15.06 -28.00 17.03
N SER A 399 -14.69 -29.27 17.15
CA SER A 399 -14.85 -30.10 18.34
C SER A 399 -13.55 -30.17 19.16
#